data_d599059bc5e0bdb779d100f9573f4a0e
#
_entry.id   d599059bc5e0bdb779d100f9573f4a0e
#
_cell.length_a   1.000
_cell.length_b   1.000
_cell.length_c   1.000
_cell.angle_alpha   90.00
_cell.angle_beta   90.00
_cell.angle_gamma   90.00
#
_symmetry.space_group_name_H-M   'P 1'
#
loop_
_entity.id
_entity.type
_entity.pdbx_description
1 polymer ?
#
loop_
_entity_poly.entity_id
_entity_poly.type
_entity_poly.pdbx_seq_one_letter_code
_entity_poly.pdbx_strand_id
1 'polypeptide(L)'
;MKIARIAFALVLMSCGALAFAHARLVKADPADGSTVMVAPAKFVLTFGEPAKLTTLTLQKDAEPAKKIGPLPTDASAEITIPAPKLAPGKYVLSWRVVGDDGHVLPGKLSFTVGESPASTSAPGSTG
;
A
#
# COMPACT_ATOMS: atom_id res chain seq x y z
N MET A 1 -33.31 33.60 -26.92
CA MET A 1 -31.94 33.85 -27.29
C MET A 1 -30.98 33.87 -26.13
N LYS A 2 -31.41 34.28 -24.96
CA LYS A 2 -30.52 34.30 -23.80
C LYS A 2 -30.43 32.95 -23.10
N ILE A 3 -31.31 32.05 -23.38
CA ILE A 3 -31.36 30.74 -22.74
C ILE A 3 -30.30 29.81 -23.32
N ALA A 4 -29.92 30.01 -24.58
CA ALA A 4 -28.91 29.16 -25.19
C ALA A 4 -27.51 29.35 -24.67
N ARG A 5 -27.26 30.48 -24.01
CA ARG A 5 -25.93 30.75 -23.44
C ARG A 5 -25.71 30.12 -22.10
N ILE A 6 -26.77 29.82 -21.42
CA ILE A 6 -26.67 29.23 -20.08
C ILE A 6 -26.45 27.72 -20.20
N ALA A 7 -26.97 27.11 -21.25
CA ALA A 7 -26.78 25.68 -21.44
C ALA A 7 -25.33 25.31 -21.78
N PHE A 8 -24.59 26.26 -22.35
CA PHE A 8 -23.21 25.99 -22.75
C PHE A 8 -22.23 25.97 -21.56
N ALA A 9 -22.60 26.67 -20.50
CA ALA A 9 -21.71 26.74 -19.35
C ALA A 9 -21.77 25.50 -18.45
N LEU A 10 -22.81 24.71 -18.58
CA LEU A 10 -23.00 23.54 -17.74
C LEU A 10 -22.28 22.29 -18.24
N VAL A 11 -21.85 22.29 -19.48
CA VAL A 11 -21.20 21.12 -20.08
C VAL A 11 -19.72 21.07 -19.71
N LEU A 12 -19.16 22.17 -19.30
CA LEU A 12 -17.73 22.24 -19.00
C LEU A 12 -17.33 21.75 -17.62
N MET A 13 -18.29 21.44 -16.78
CA MET A 13 -17.97 21.06 -15.40
C MET A 13 -17.89 19.57 -15.16
N SER A 14 -18.09 18.76 -16.19
CA SER A 14 -18.10 17.31 -15.97
C SER A 14 -16.80 16.61 -16.34
N CYS A 15 -15.75 17.35 -16.62
CA CYS A 15 -14.53 16.77 -17.15
C CYS A 15 -13.37 16.70 -16.18
N GLY A 16 -13.61 16.75 -14.89
CA GLY A 16 -12.47 16.88 -14.01
C GLY A 16 -12.14 15.70 -13.14
N ALA A 17 -12.92 14.65 -13.17
CA ALA A 17 -12.83 13.68 -12.09
C ALA A 17 -12.09 12.38 -12.41
N LEU A 18 -11.46 12.28 -13.57
CA LEU A 18 -10.93 10.99 -14.01
C LEU A 18 -9.43 10.86 -14.01
N ALA A 19 -8.73 11.88 -13.50
CA ALA A 19 -7.29 11.96 -13.71
C ALA A 19 -6.44 11.20 -12.71
N PHE A 20 -7.01 10.58 -11.69
CA PHE A 20 -6.21 10.09 -10.57
C PHE A 20 -6.30 8.60 -10.31
N ALA A 21 -6.67 7.82 -11.32
CA ALA A 21 -6.84 6.39 -11.13
C ALA A 21 -5.56 5.59 -11.37
N HIS A 22 -4.47 6.24 -11.78
CA HIS A 22 -3.28 5.53 -12.23
C HIS A 22 -2.41 5.10 -11.07
N ALA A 23 -1.90 3.88 -11.13
CA ALA A 23 -0.92 3.34 -10.19
C ALA A 23 -1.29 3.54 -8.72
N ARG A 24 -2.57 3.64 -8.45
CA ARG A 24 -3.07 3.81 -7.10
C ARG A 24 -3.19 2.44 -6.44
N LEU A 25 -2.80 2.37 -5.17
CA LEU A 25 -2.96 1.13 -4.43
C LEU A 25 -4.44 0.82 -4.25
N VAL A 26 -4.87 -0.35 -4.70
CA VAL A 26 -6.26 -0.79 -4.56
C VAL A 26 -6.41 -1.91 -3.56
N LYS A 27 -5.33 -2.63 -3.25
CA LYS A 27 -5.37 -3.72 -2.30
C LYS A 27 -3.96 -3.97 -1.76
N ALA A 28 -3.87 -4.37 -0.52
CA ALA A 28 -2.60 -4.75 0.09
C ALA A 28 -2.80 -5.91 1.05
N ASP A 29 -1.77 -6.73 1.19
CA ASP A 29 -1.73 -7.81 2.17
C ASP A 29 -0.35 -7.79 2.82
N PRO A 30 -0.24 -7.50 4.12
CA PRO A 30 -1.33 -7.19 5.04
C PRO A 30 -2.02 -5.87 4.68
N ALA A 31 -3.30 -5.77 5.01
CA ALA A 31 -4.08 -4.58 4.70
C ALA A 31 -3.72 -3.42 5.63
N ASP A 32 -3.91 -2.20 5.15
CA ASP A 32 -3.66 -1.01 5.96
C ASP A 32 -4.53 -1.02 7.22
N GLY A 33 -3.91 -0.77 8.35
CA GLY A 33 -4.59 -0.75 9.64
C GLY A 33 -4.87 -2.10 10.24
N SER A 34 -4.43 -3.18 9.60
CA SER A 34 -4.73 -4.53 10.09
C SER A 34 -3.80 -4.96 11.21
N THR A 35 -4.25 -5.93 11.97
CA THR A 35 -3.43 -6.64 12.94
C THR A 35 -3.38 -8.11 12.53
N VAL A 36 -2.18 -8.63 12.39
CA VAL A 36 -1.97 -10.03 12.03
C VAL A 36 -1.32 -10.74 13.21
N MET A 37 -1.78 -11.93 13.51
CA MET A 37 -1.23 -12.70 14.63
C MET A 37 -0.06 -13.57 14.19
N VAL A 38 0.06 -13.80 12.90
CA VAL A 38 1.20 -14.50 12.32
C VAL A 38 1.92 -13.54 11.39
N ALA A 39 3.22 -13.39 11.56
CA ALA A 39 4.00 -12.49 10.72
C ALA A 39 3.89 -12.90 9.26
N PRO A 40 3.61 -11.97 8.36
CA PRO A 40 3.53 -12.31 6.94
C PRO A 40 4.90 -12.69 6.39
N ALA A 41 4.91 -13.64 5.47
CA ALA A 41 6.13 -14.03 4.79
C ALA A 41 6.41 -13.14 3.57
N LYS A 42 5.42 -12.40 3.13
CA LYS A 42 5.55 -11.54 1.96
C LYS A 42 4.57 -10.38 2.07
N PHE A 43 4.86 -9.33 1.33
CA PHE A 43 3.95 -8.22 1.14
C PHE A 43 3.41 -8.29 -0.28
N VAL A 44 2.11 -8.13 -0.44
CA VAL A 44 1.48 -8.09 -1.75
C VAL A 44 0.80 -6.73 -1.90
N LEU A 45 1.19 -5.99 -2.92
CA LEU A 45 0.63 -4.68 -3.21
C LEU A 45 -0.02 -4.76 -4.59
N THR A 46 -1.29 -4.42 -4.67
CA THR A 46 -2.02 -4.41 -5.93
C THR A 46 -2.41 -2.99 -6.28
N PHE A 47 -2.02 -2.56 -7.47
CA PHE A 47 -2.29 -1.23 -7.98
C PHE A 47 -3.33 -1.29 -9.08
N GLY A 48 -3.98 -0.16 -9.35
CA GLY A 48 -5.00 -0.08 -10.40
C GLY A 48 -4.44 -0.23 -11.80
N GLU A 49 -3.13 0.01 -11.97
CA GLU A 49 -2.43 -0.14 -13.25
C GLU A 49 -1.04 -0.68 -12.98
N PRO A 50 -0.38 -1.22 -13.98
CA PRO A 50 1.01 -1.65 -13.80
C PRO A 50 1.87 -0.50 -13.31
N ALA A 51 2.70 -0.78 -12.33
CA ALA A 51 3.60 0.19 -11.74
C ALA A 51 4.92 -0.48 -11.43
N LYS A 52 5.98 0.31 -11.48
CA LYS A 52 7.31 -0.17 -11.14
C LYS A 52 7.66 0.32 -9.75
N LEU A 53 7.94 -0.60 -8.87
CA LEU A 53 8.34 -0.29 -7.51
C LEU A 53 9.80 0.13 -7.50
N THR A 54 10.07 1.35 -7.07
CA THR A 54 11.43 1.89 -7.05
C THR A 54 12.02 1.97 -5.67
N THR A 55 11.20 2.09 -4.64
CA THR A 55 11.65 2.17 -3.26
C THR A 55 10.66 1.45 -2.37
N LEU A 56 11.17 0.70 -1.41
CA LEU A 56 10.34 0.08 -0.39
C LEU A 56 11.10 0.09 0.91
N THR A 57 10.48 0.64 1.95
CA THR A 57 11.07 0.69 3.28
C THR A 57 10.08 0.16 4.29
N LEU A 58 10.61 -0.39 5.37
CA LEU A 58 9.83 -0.90 6.48
C LEU A 58 10.36 -0.28 7.76
N GLN A 59 9.47 0.30 8.54
CA GLN A 59 9.82 0.87 9.83
C GLN A 59 9.04 0.15 10.92
N LYS A 60 9.76 -0.29 11.96
CA LYS A 60 9.14 -0.94 13.11
C LYS A 60 9.14 0.05 14.27
N ASP A 61 7.95 0.33 14.81
CA ASP A 61 7.78 1.23 15.97
C ASP A 61 8.52 2.55 15.73
N ALA A 62 9.37 2.95 16.65
CA ALA A 62 10.16 4.18 16.53
C ALA A 62 11.56 3.95 15.93
N GLU A 63 11.84 2.76 15.46
CA GLU A 63 13.15 2.47 14.87
C GLU A 63 13.29 3.12 13.51
N PRO A 64 14.51 3.34 13.02
CA PRO A 64 14.70 3.89 11.69
C PRO A 64 14.15 2.97 10.62
N ALA A 65 13.61 3.57 9.57
CA ALA A 65 13.12 2.80 8.44
C ALA A 65 14.27 2.12 7.72
N LYS A 66 14.05 0.90 7.26
CA LYS A 66 15.04 0.10 6.56
C LYS A 66 14.53 -0.24 5.16
N LYS A 67 15.41 -0.19 4.18
CA LYS A 67 15.07 -0.64 2.85
C LYS A 67 14.93 -2.14 2.84
N ILE A 68 13.92 -2.63 2.16
CA ILE A 68 13.72 -4.06 1.96
C ILE A 68 13.65 -4.38 0.47
N GLY A 69 13.94 -5.61 0.14
CA GLY A 69 13.96 -6.09 -1.22
C GLY A 69 14.40 -7.54 -1.26
N PRO A 70 14.69 -8.07 -2.45
CA PRO A 70 14.84 -7.38 -3.73
C PRO A 70 13.52 -6.86 -4.30
N LEU A 71 13.61 -5.81 -5.10
CA LEU A 71 12.46 -5.24 -5.77
C LEU A 71 12.33 -5.81 -7.17
N PRO A 72 11.10 -6.00 -7.67
CA PRO A 72 10.92 -6.41 -9.06
C PRO A 72 11.48 -5.37 -10.01
N THR A 73 12.02 -5.80 -11.14
CA THR A 73 12.57 -4.89 -12.13
C THR A 73 11.53 -4.46 -13.14
N ASP A 74 10.44 -5.20 -13.27
CA ASP A 74 9.41 -4.91 -14.25
C ASP A 74 8.19 -4.28 -13.58
N ALA A 75 7.46 -3.50 -14.37
CA ALA A 75 6.18 -2.97 -13.91
C ALA A 75 5.15 -4.09 -13.83
N SER A 76 4.31 -4.03 -12.81
CA SER A 76 3.23 -4.99 -12.63
C SER A 76 2.13 -4.36 -11.80
N ALA A 77 0.90 -4.75 -12.05
CA ALA A 77 -0.20 -4.30 -11.22
C ALA A 77 -0.16 -4.98 -9.85
N GLU A 78 0.25 -6.24 -9.79
CA GLU A 78 0.40 -6.95 -8.52
C GLU A 78 1.89 -7.16 -8.26
N ILE A 79 2.35 -6.63 -7.13
CA ILE A 79 3.77 -6.69 -6.75
C ILE A 79 3.88 -7.47 -5.45
N THR A 80 4.71 -8.51 -5.46
CA THR A 80 4.97 -9.34 -4.29
C THR A 80 6.43 -9.19 -3.88
N ILE A 81 6.64 -8.86 -2.62
CA ILE A 81 7.97 -8.65 -2.07
C ILE A 81 8.14 -9.59 -0.87
N PRO A 82 9.23 -10.34 -0.78
CA PRO A 82 9.49 -11.15 0.41
C PRO A 82 9.58 -10.25 1.64
N ALA A 83 8.93 -10.64 2.72
CA ALA A 83 9.04 -9.91 3.97
C ALA A 83 10.25 -10.42 4.76
N PRO A 84 10.99 -9.52 5.44
CA PRO A 84 11.99 -9.98 6.37
C PRO A 84 11.31 -10.62 7.57
N LYS A 85 12.09 -11.20 8.45
CA LYS A 85 11.57 -11.75 9.69
C LYS A 85 11.00 -10.61 10.53
N LEU A 86 9.75 -10.73 10.93
CA LEU A 86 9.05 -9.67 11.64
C LEU A 86 8.71 -10.11 13.06
N ALA A 87 9.25 -9.42 14.04
CA ALA A 87 8.87 -9.59 15.43
C ALA A 87 7.58 -8.84 15.71
N PRO A 88 6.88 -9.15 16.80
CA PRO A 88 5.70 -8.37 17.16
C PRO A 88 6.00 -6.89 17.27
N GLY A 89 5.08 -6.05 16.81
CA GLY A 89 5.24 -4.61 16.84
C GLY A 89 4.38 -3.94 15.78
N LYS A 90 4.47 -2.63 15.74
CA LYS A 90 3.78 -1.83 14.74
C LYS A 90 4.73 -1.50 13.61
N TYR A 91 4.25 -1.64 12.39
CA TYR A 91 5.08 -1.46 11.20
C TYR A 91 4.44 -0.45 10.26
N VAL A 92 5.29 0.33 9.61
CA VAL A 92 4.88 1.19 8.50
C VAL A 92 5.66 0.76 7.28
N LEU A 93 4.95 0.38 6.24
CA LEU A 93 5.52 0.04 4.94
C LEU A 93 5.33 1.23 4.03
N SER A 94 6.41 1.76 3.49
CA SER A 94 6.39 2.94 2.62
C SER A 94 7.02 2.60 1.28
N TRP A 95 6.45 3.12 0.21
CA TRP A 95 6.92 2.81 -1.13
C TRP A 95 6.84 4.01 -2.05
N ARG A 96 7.55 3.86 -3.18
CA ARG A 96 7.39 4.73 -4.32
C ARG A 96 7.27 3.87 -5.56
N VAL A 97 6.30 4.17 -6.39
CA VAL A 97 6.10 3.47 -7.65
C VAL A 97 6.06 4.49 -8.78
N VAL A 98 6.44 4.03 -9.96
CA VAL A 98 6.35 4.83 -11.19
C VAL A 98 5.29 4.18 -12.05
N GLY A 99 4.26 4.94 -12.41
CA GLY A 99 3.21 4.47 -13.28
C GLY A 99 3.60 4.54 -14.75
N ASP A 100 2.69 4.11 -15.62
CA ASP A 100 2.91 4.13 -17.07
C ASP A 100 3.17 5.51 -17.62
N ASP A 101 2.63 6.52 -16.97
CA ASP A 101 2.82 7.91 -17.39
C ASP A 101 4.12 8.53 -16.88
N GLY A 102 4.93 7.76 -16.18
CA GLY A 102 6.18 8.25 -15.63
C GLY A 102 6.07 9.02 -14.33
N HIS A 103 4.88 9.17 -13.78
CA HIS A 103 4.72 9.86 -12.51
C HIS A 103 5.11 8.96 -11.34
N VAL A 104 5.80 9.55 -10.37
CA VAL A 104 6.18 8.87 -9.14
C VAL A 104 5.09 9.08 -8.11
N LEU A 105 4.58 7.98 -7.56
CA LEU A 105 3.53 8.02 -6.56
C LEU A 105 4.06 7.38 -5.28
N PRO A 106 4.14 8.15 -4.19
CA PRO A 106 4.45 7.58 -2.89
C PRO A 106 3.21 6.99 -2.24
N GLY A 107 3.43 6.03 -1.38
CA GLY A 107 2.36 5.48 -0.57
C GLY A 107 2.90 4.88 0.69
N LYS A 108 2.01 4.61 1.62
CA LYS A 108 2.37 3.92 2.85
C LYS A 108 1.14 3.24 3.44
N LEU A 109 1.41 2.20 4.21
CA LEU A 109 0.37 1.56 5.02
C LEU A 109 0.99 1.16 6.35
N SER A 110 0.14 0.92 7.32
CA SER A 110 0.57 0.43 8.62
C SER A 110 -0.13 -0.86 8.95
N PHE A 111 0.56 -1.72 9.66
CA PHE A 111 -0.03 -2.94 10.18
C PHE A 111 0.68 -3.30 11.49
N THR A 112 0.04 -4.16 12.26
CA THR A 112 0.60 -4.61 13.54
C THR A 112 0.78 -6.12 13.48
N VAL A 113 1.93 -6.58 13.91
CA VAL A 113 2.14 -8.01 14.18
C VAL A 113 1.94 -8.21 15.66
N GLY A 114 0.91 -8.99 16.00
CA GLY A 114 0.62 -9.30 17.38
C GLY A 114 1.55 -10.37 17.90
N GLU A 115 1.47 -10.62 19.20
CA GLU A 115 2.26 -11.68 19.77
C GLU A 115 1.74 -13.01 19.27
N SER A 116 2.69 -13.90 19.03
CA SER A 116 2.36 -15.20 18.48
C SER A 116 1.36 -15.93 19.39
N PRO A 117 0.33 -16.53 18.84
CA PRO A 117 -0.56 -17.35 19.64
C PRO A 117 0.15 -18.44 20.40
N ALA A 118 1.25 -18.90 19.87
CA ALA A 118 2.01 -19.92 20.57
C ALA A 118 2.56 -19.43 21.89
N SER A 119 2.93 -18.17 21.95
CA SER A 119 3.40 -17.64 23.22
C SER A 119 2.27 -17.36 24.16
N THR A 120 1.12 -17.08 23.66
CA THR A 120 0.02 -16.87 24.54
C THR A 120 -0.60 -18.16 24.98
N SER A 121 -0.38 -19.19 24.26
CA SER A 121 -0.89 -20.44 24.69
C SER A 121 -0.37 -20.82 26.03
N ALA A 122 0.60 -20.22 26.33
CA ALA A 122 0.94 -20.32 27.64
C ALA A 122 -0.12 -19.89 28.51
N PRO A 123 -0.83 -19.38 28.36
CA PRO A 123 -1.73 -19.26 29.19
C PRO A 123 -2.82 -19.77 29.00
N GLY A 124 -2.58 -20.23 28.62
CA GLY A 124 -3.39 -20.32 28.66
C GLY A 124 -3.92 -20.13 29.46
N SER A 125 -3.62 -20.15 29.53
CA SER A 125 -3.89 -19.94 30.08
C SER A 125 -4.45 -19.52 30.50
N THR A 126 -4.34 -19.55 30.56
CA THR A 126 -4.87 -19.17 31.01
C THR A 126 -5.39 -18.66 30.80
N GLY A 127 -5.44 -18.63 30.64
CA GLY A 127 -6.12 -18.31 30.57
C GLY A 127 -6.39 -18.05 30.16
#